data_73a71cd77a9b854a916d876056655039
#
_entry.id   73a71cd77a9b854a916d876056655039
#
_cell.length_a   1.000
_cell.length_b   1.000
_cell.length_c   1.000
_cell.angle_alpha   90.00
_cell.angle_beta   90.00
_cell.angle_gamma   90.00
#
_symmetry.space_group_name_H-M   'P 1'
#
loop_
_entity.id
_entity.type
_entity.pdbx_description
1 polymer ?
#
loop_
_entity_poly.entity_id
_entity_poly.type
_entity_poly.pdbx_seq_one_letter_code
_entity_poly.pdbx_strand_id
1 'polypeptide(L)'
;MSDETTNGAPGGASGAQPAQPQPAAQPGVRLNILAQFTRDLSFENIVAQKGIGGEVSPEIQVQVSLDARKRQADHQYEVICKYRVTLQNSSDQAKLFLCELDYAGVFHIEGVPEEQMHPFLMIECPRMLFPFVRRILSDVTRDGGFPPFNLDPIDFVALYRQEAARRAQSGAERPQGQPLS
;
A
#
# COMPACT_ATOMS: atom_id res chain seq x y z
N MET A 1 4.98 87.66 12.81
CA MET A 1 6.35 87.17 12.63
C MET A 1 6.23 85.73 12.20
N SER A 2 6.15 85.54 10.90
CA SER A 2 7.25 85.15 10.00
C SER A 2 7.71 83.70 10.33
N ASP A 3 7.72 82.70 9.54
CA ASP A 3 8.05 82.61 8.12
C ASP A 3 7.53 81.30 7.52
N GLU A 4 7.17 81.43 6.27
CA GLU A 4 7.07 80.36 5.24
C GLU A 4 8.33 79.55 5.17
N THR A 5 8.16 78.29 4.81
CA THR A 5 8.92 77.72 3.66
C THR A 5 8.25 76.49 3.05
N THR A 6 7.78 76.69 1.88
CA THR A 6 7.47 75.77 0.82
C THR A 6 8.62 74.80 0.59
N ASN A 7 8.36 73.51 0.46
CA ASN A 7 9.16 72.72 -0.49
C ASN A 7 8.36 71.56 -1.12
N GLY A 8 8.44 71.54 -2.42
CA GLY A 8 7.67 70.76 -3.36
C GLY A 8 8.01 69.28 -3.40
N ALA A 9 7.06 68.55 -3.84
CA ALA A 9 7.18 67.15 -4.28
C ALA A 9 7.97 67.00 -5.60
N PRO A 10 8.58 65.90 -5.83
CA PRO A 10 8.49 65.32 -7.15
C PRO A 10 7.88 63.93 -7.12
N GLY A 11 7.00 63.71 -8.07
CA GLY A 11 6.32 62.45 -8.31
C GLY A 11 7.30 61.29 -8.61
N GLY A 12 7.12 60.21 -7.88
CA GLY A 12 7.71 58.91 -8.17
C GLY A 12 6.73 58.10 -9.01
N ALA A 13 7.02 57.99 -10.28
CA ALA A 13 6.32 57.08 -11.18
C ALA A 13 6.43 55.62 -10.65
N SER A 14 5.32 55.10 -10.19
CA SER A 14 5.20 53.65 -9.86
C SER A 14 5.29 52.86 -11.16
N GLY A 15 6.48 52.32 -11.44
CA GLY A 15 6.68 51.34 -12.50
C GLY A 15 5.90 50.08 -12.19
N ALA A 16 4.82 49.88 -12.92
CA ALA A 16 4.13 48.60 -12.93
C ALA A 16 5.09 47.52 -13.48
N GLN A 17 5.61 46.68 -12.60
CA GLN A 17 6.31 45.48 -13.01
C GLN A 17 5.30 44.55 -13.75
N PRO A 18 5.67 44.04 -14.93
CA PRO A 18 4.84 43.05 -15.60
C PRO A 18 4.71 41.82 -14.71
N ALA A 19 3.49 41.43 -14.41
CA ALA A 19 3.17 40.21 -13.68
C ALA A 19 3.81 39.05 -14.41
N GLN A 20 4.79 38.39 -13.80
CA GLN A 20 5.32 37.12 -14.29
C GLN A 20 4.19 36.11 -14.28
N PRO A 21 4.00 35.33 -15.35
CA PRO A 21 3.01 34.26 -15.34
C PRO A 21 3.41 33.27 -14.24
N GLN A 22 2.58 33.18 -13.21
CA GLN A 22 2.71 32.13 -12.23
C GLN A 22 2.56 30.79 -12.94
N PRO A 23 3.50 29.84 -12.75
CA PRO A 23 3.32 28.49 -13.28
C PRO A 23 1.97 27.98 -12.80
N ALA A 24 1.10 27.56 -13.72
CA ALA A 24 -0.16 26.91 -13.38
C ALA A 24 0.15 25.78 -12.40
N ALA A 25 -0.40 25.84 -11.21
CA ALA A 25 -0.27 24.78 -10.22
C ALA A 25 -0.71 23.49 -10.88
N GLN A 26 0.21 22.56 -11.09
CA GLN A 26 -0.11 21.22 -11.60
C GLN A 26 -1.16 20.65 -10.63
N PRO A 27 -2.27 20.10 -11.13
CA PRO A 27 -3.26 19.49 -10.25
C PRO A 27 -2.56 18.40 -9.43
N GLY A 28 -2.46 18.62 -8.12
CA GLY A 28 -1.83 17.69 -7.21
C GLY A 28 -2.58 16.36 -7.22
N VAL A 29 -1.88 15.25 -7.02
CA VAL A 29 -2.48 13.93 -6.85
C VAL A 29 -3.52 13.98 -5.74
N ARG A 30 -4.75 13.57 -6.05
CA ARG A 30 -5.85 13.43 -5.09
C ARG A 30 -6.13 11.96 -4.88
N LEU A 31 -6.09 11.52 -3.65
CA LEU A 31 -6.37 10.15 -3.25
C LEU A 31 -7.42 10.16 -2.13
N ASN A 32 -8.53 9.49 -2.33
CA ASN A 32 -9.57 9.29 -1.32
C ASN A 32 -9.87 7.81 -1.16
N ILE A 33 -9.97 7.34 0.07
CA ILE A 33 -10.48 6.00 0.39
C ILE A 33 -12.00 6.09 0.43
N LEU A 34 -12.68 5.42 -0.52
CA LEU A 34 -14.13 5.36 -0.57
C LEU A 34 -14.69 4.28 0.35
N ALA A 35 -13.99 3.16 0.45
CA ALA A 35 -14.34 2.05 1.33
C ALA A 35 -13.09 1.22 1.63
N GLN A 36 -13.09 0.57 2.79
CA GLN A 36 -12.10 -0.44 3.14
C GLN A 36 -12.78 -1.52 3.98
N PHE A 37 -12.42 -2.77 3.75
CA PHE A 37 -13.08 -3.91 4.40
C PHE A 37 -12.26 -5.18 4.36
N THR A 38 -12.52 -6.07 5.32
CA THR A 38 -12.07 -7.47 5.25
C THR A 38 -12.91 -8.16 4.19
N ARG A 39 -12.25 -8.70 3.17
CA ARG A 39 -12.87 -9.44 2.08
C ARG A 39 -12.99 -10.91 2.40
N ASP A 40 -11.93 -11.46 2.98
CA ASP A 40 -11.87 -12.83 3.46
C ASP A 40 -10.93 -12.92 4.66
N LEU A 41 -11.27 -13.78 5.62
CA LEU A 41 -10.47 -14.02 6.81
C LEU A 41 -10.68 -15.46 7.27
N SER A 42 -9.59 -16.21 7.36
CA SER A 42 -9.57 -17.52 7.99
C SER A 42 -8.48 -17.61 9.04
N PHE A 43 -8.78 -18.31 10.13
CA PHE A 43 -7.82 -18.61 11.19
C PHE A 43 -7.97 -20.07 11.61
N GLU A 44 -6.92 -20.83 11.42
CA GLU A 44 -6.85 -22.24 11.79
C GLU A 44 -5.93 -22.40 13.00
N ASN A 45 -6.50 -22.72 14.16
CA ASN A 45 -5.76 -23.08 15.37
C ASN A 45 -5.41 -24.57 15.34
N ILE A 46 -4.28 -24.91 14.74
CA ILE A 46 -3.86 -26.29 14.53
C ILE A 46 -3.45 -26.96 15.85
N VAL A 47 -2.90 -26.19 16.80
CA VAL A 47 -2.58 -26.67 18.15
C VAL A 47 -3.82 -27.18 18.86
N ALA A 48 -4.89 -26.40 18.84
CA ALA A 48 -6.15 -26.77 19.49
C ALA A 48 -6.83 -27.97 18.81
N GLN A 49 -6.70 -28.05 17.47
CA GLN A 49 -7.31 -29.15 16.70
C GLN A 49 -6.57 -30.50 16.87
N LYS A 50 -5.23 -30.47 16.96
CA LYS A 50 -4.40 -31.69 16.98
C LYS A 50 -3.86 -32.05 18.35
N GLY A 51 -4.04 -31.20 19.37
CA GLY A 51 -3.50 -31.43 20.70
C GLY A 51 -1.96 -31.45 20.73
N ILE A 52 -1.32 -30.58 19.94
CA ILE A 52 0.14 -30.50 19.88
C ILE A 52 0.67 -30.06 21.23
N GLY A 53 1.52 -30.87 21.87
CA GLY A 53 2.21 -30.58 23.12
C GLY A 53 3.71 -30.80 22.95
N GLY A 54 4.49 -30.26 23.91
CA GLY A 54 5.95 -30.39 23.91
C GLY A 54 6.66 -29.06 23.83
N GLU A 55 7.97 -29.09 23.71
CA GLU A 55 8.80 -27.90 23.56
C GLU A 55 8.60 -27.30 22.15
N VAL A 56 8.19 -26.03 22.10
CA VAL A 56 7.92 -25.31 20.85
C VAL A 56 8.96 -24.20 20.68
N SER A 57 9.67 -24.23 19.56
CA SER A 57 10.52 -23.14 19.11
C SER A 57 9.81 -22.42 17.94
N PRO A 58 9.07 -21.34 18.21
CA PRO A 58 8.16 -20.74 17.22
C PRO A 58 8.93 -19.97 16.13
N GLU A 59 8.55 -20.21 14.89
CA GLU A 59 9.00 -19.48 13.70
C GLU A 59 7.77 -18.94 12.96
N ILE A 60 7.78 -17.64 12.63
CA ILE A 60 6.69 -17.00 11.88
C ILE A 60 7.13 -16.78 10.44
N GLN A 61 6.30 -17.23 9.52
CA GLN A 61 6.44 -16.95 8.09
C GLN A 61 5.29 -16.08 7.62
N VAL A 62 5.63 -15.00 6.90
CA VAL A 62 4.66 -14.07 6.33
C VAL A 62 4.81 -14.03 4.81
N GLN A 63 3.72 -14.24 4.11
CA GLN A 63 3.63 -14.07 2.66
C GLN A 63 2.64 -12.95 2.38
N VAL A 64 3.03 -12.02 1.48
CA VAL A 64 2.21 -10.89 1.08
C VAL A 64 2.08 -10.89 -0.43
N SER A 65 0.88 -10.70 -0.91
CA SER A 65 0.57 -10.55 -2.33
C SER A 65 -0.44 -9.43 -2.52
N LEU A 66 -0.26 -8.65 -3.56
CA LEU A 66 -1.08 -7.49 -3.87
C LEU A 66 -1.75 -7.68 -5.23
N ASP A 67 -2.98 -7.23 -5.34
CA ASP A 67 -3.73 -7.16 -6.59
C ASP A 67 -4.45 -5.82 -6.69
N ALA A 68 -4.55 -5.27 -7.91
CA ALA A 68 -5.22 -4.01 -8.16
C ALA A 68 -6.02 -4.09 -9.46
N ARG A 69 -7.24 -3.55 -9.43
CA ARG A 69 -8.11 -3.51 -10.60
C ARG A 69 -8.85 -2.18 -10.72
N LYS A 70 -9.01 -1.71 -11.94
CA LYS A 70 -9.89 -0.58 -12.24
C LYS A 70 -11.34 -1.02 -12.10
N ARG A 71 -12.18 -0.17 -11.52
CA ARG A 71 -13.62 -0.38 -11.42
C ARG A 71 -14.36 0.26 -12.60
N GLN A 72 -15.65 0.01 -12.72
CA GLN A 72 -16.49 0.58 -13.79
C GLN A 72 -16.64 2.10 -13.66
N ALA A 73 -16.68 2.63 -12.44
CA ALA A 73 -16.75 4.07 -12.21
C ALA A 73 -15.38 4.71 -12.48
N ASP A 74 -15.41 5.90 -13.07
CA ASP A 74 -14.21 6.65 -13.42
C ASP A 74 -13.35 6.95 -12.19
N HIS A 75 -12.02 6.90 -12.37
CA HIS A 75 -11.03 7.16 -11.34
C HIS A 75 -11.13 6.26 -10.10
N GLN A 76 -11.92 5.17 -10.16
CA GLN A 76 -12.06 4.22 -9.07
C GLN A 76 -11.24 2.95 -9.30
N TYR A 77 -10.53 2.57 -8.25
CA TYR A 77 -9.66 1.39 -8.21
C TYR A 77 -9.91 0.59 -6.94
N GLU A 78 -9.85 -0.73 -7.05
CA GLU A 78 -9.85 -1.63 -5.90
C GLU A 78 -8.47 -2.24 -5.75
N VAL A 79 -7.92 -2.17 -4.55
CA VAL A 79 -6.65 -2.80 -4.19
C VAL A 79 -6.92 -3.84 -3.13
N ILE A 80 -6.41 -5.06 -3.34
CA ILE A 80 -6.56 -6.21 -2.46
C ILE A 80 -5.19 -6.58 -1.95
N CYS A 81 -5.04 -6.56 -0.63
CA CYS A 81 -3.83 -6.99 0.06
C CYS A 81 -4.09 -8.35 0.69
N LYS A 82 -3.36 -9.38 0.27
CA LYS A 82 -3.48 -10.76 0.75
C LYS A 82 -2.30 -11.09 1.64
N TYR A 83 -2.61 -11.53 2.83
CA TYR A 83 -1.63 -11.93 3.84
C TYR A 83 -1.84 -13.38 4.22
N ARG A 84 -0.77 -14.14 4.24
CA ARG A 84 -0.73 -15.48 4.79
C ARG A 84 0.33 -15.54 5.86
N VAL A 85 -0.09 -15.77 7.09
CA VAL A 85 0.76 -15.85 8.27
C VAL A 85 0.72 -17.28 8.78
N THR A 86 1.88 -17.92 8.84
CA THR A 86 2.04 -19.27 9.37
C THR A 86 2.96 -19.25 10.56
N LEU A 87 2.49 -19.68 11.73
CA LEU A 87 3.33 -20.02 12.85
C LEU A 87 3.64 -21.51 12.80
N GLN A 88 4.90 -21.84 12.84
CA GLN A 88 5.37 -23.24 12.84
C GLN A 88 6.43 -23.47 13.89
N ASN A 89 6.65 -24.70 14.26
CA ASN A 89 7.77 -25.11 15.10
C ASN A 89 9.01 -25.26 14.23
N SER A 90 10.10 -24.59 14.55
CA SER A 90 11.33 -24.61 13.76
C SER A 90 12.03 -25.98 13.73
N SER A 91 11.80 -26.83 14.74
CA SER A 91 12.48 -28.12 14.86
C SER A 91 11.93 -29.19 13.89
N ASP A 92 10.62 -29.23 13.70
CA ASP A 92 9.92 -30.26 12.91
C ASP A 92 9.00 -29.68 11.81
N GLN A 93 8.97 -28.34 11.67
CA GLN A 93 8.12 -27.60 10.72
C GLN A 93 6.61 -27.83 10.92
N ALA A 94 6.21 -28.38 12.08
CA ALA A 94 4.81 -28.56 12.41
C ALA A 94 4.11 -27.21 12.52
N LYS A 95 3.03 -27.02 11.77
CA LYS A 95 2.24 -25.79 11.82
C LYS A 95 1.47 -25.71 13.14
N LEU A 96 1.50 -24.56 13.77
CA LEU A 96 0.80 -24.26 15.01
C LEU A 96 -0.47 -23.49 14.75
N PHE A 97 -0.41 -22.46 13.88
CA PHE A 97 -1.58 -21.84 13.29
C PHE A 97 -1.33 -21.41 11.83
N LEU A 98 -2.42 -21.21 11.11
CA LEU A 98 -2.46 -20.55 9.80
C LEU A 98 -3.51 -19.45 9.87
N CYS A 99 -3.13 -18.24 9.45
CA CYS A 99 -4.04 -17.11 9.28
C CYS A 99 -3.94 -16.61 7.85
N GLU A 100 -5.08 -16.52 7.16
CA GLU A 100 -5.17 -15.90 5.83
C GLU A 100 -6.13 -14.73 5.90
N LEU A 101 -5.71 -13.58 5.37
CA LEU A 101 -6.47 -12.34 5.35
C LEU A 101 -6.38 -11.70 3.98
N ASP A 102 -7.54 -11.51 3.33
CA ASP A 102 -7.72 -10.63 2.18
C ASP A 102 -8.37 -9.33 2.66
N TYR A 103 -7.60 -8.24 2.68
CA TYR A 103 -8.10 -6.91 3.04
C TYR A 103 -8.12 -6.00 1.82
N ALA A 104 -9.24 -5.37 1.56
CA ALA A 104 -9.44 -4.58 0.36
C ALA A 104 -9.76 -3.12 0.68
N GLY A 105 -9.34 -2.23 -0.22
CA GLY A 105 -9.70 -0.83 -0.25
C GLY A 105 -10.20 -0.41 -1.63
N VAL A 106 -11.21 0.44 -1.66
CA VAL A 106 -11.70 1.12 -2.86
C VAL A 106 -11.25 2.56 -2.80
N PHE A 107 -10.53 3.00 -3.82
CA PHE A 107 -9.90 4.31 -3.89
C PHE A 107 -10.43 5.11 -5.05
N HIS A 108 -10.59 6.42 -4.86
CA HIS A 108 -10.76 7.39 -5.93
C HIS A 108 -9.44 8.16 -6.09
N ILE A 109 -8.85 8.09 -7.29
CA ILE A 109 -7.51 8.63 -7.57
C ILE A 109 -7.55 9.49 -8.81
N GLU A 110 -7.10 10.74 -8.67
CA GLU A 110 -6.97 11.72 -9.75
C GLU A 110 -5.56 12.33 -9.77
N GLY A 111 -5.13 12.79 -10.93
CA GLY A 111 -3.85 13.50 -11.10
C GLY A 111 -2.62 12.60 -11.13
N VAL A 112 -2.77 11.28 -11.14
CA VAL A 112 -1.67 10.33 -11.35
C VAL A 112 -1.59 9.99 -12.84
N PRO A 113 -0.43 10.16 -13.50
CA PRO A 113 -0.22 9.73 -14.89
C PRO A 113 -0.48 8.23 -15.07
N GLU A 114 -0.99 7.84 -16.23
CA GLU A 114 -1.41 6.44 -16.48
C GLU A 114 -0.25 5.45 -16.30
N GLU A 115 0.94 5.80 -16.77
CA GLU A 115 2.16 4.99 -16.62
C GLU A 115 2.60 4.82 -15.16
N GLN A 116 2.21 5.74 -14.27
CA GLN A 116 2.52 5.69 -12.84
C GLN A 116 1.37 5.12 -12.01
N MET A 117 0.21 4.89 -12.60
CA MET A 117 -0.96 4.42 -11.87
C MET A 117 -0.74 3.04 -11.25
N HIS A 118 -0.19 2.09 -11.99
CA HIS A 118 0.03 0.74 -11.45
C HIS A 118 1.01 0.72 -10.26
N PRO A 119 2.22 1.31 -10.34
CA PRO A 119 3.09 1.39 -9.15
C PRO A 119 2.45 2.18 -8.00
N PHE A 120 1.69 3.23 -8.28
CA PHE A 120 0.97 4.00 -7.25
C PHE A 120 -0.04 3.12 -6.50
N LEU A 121 -0.87 2.35 -7.21
CA LEU A 121 -1.83 1.42 -6.63
C LEU A 121 -1.16 0.32 -5.79
N MET A 122 0.01 -0.15 -6.21
CA MET A 122 0.71 -1.26 -5.54
C MET A 122 1.60 -0.82 -4.38
N ILE A 123 1.83 0.48 -4.21
CA ILE A 123 2.71 1.02 -3.17
C ILE A 123 1.92 1.88 -2.18
N GLU A 124 1.26 2.94 -2.67
CA GLU A 124 0.64 3.93 -1.78
C GLU A 124 -0.67 3.42 -1.16
N CYS A 125 -1.51 2.75 -1.96
CA CYS A 125 -2.76 2.21 -1.44
C CYS A 125 -2.56 1.14 -0.34
N PRO A 126 -1.67 0.14 -0.51
CA PRO A 126 -1.38 -0.82 0.56
C PRO A 126 -0.80 -0.18 1.83
N ARG A 127 0.01 0.88 1.71
CA ARG A 127 0.50 1.64 2.86
C ARG A 127 -0.63 2.19 3.72
N MET A 128 -1.68 2.69 3.08
CA MET A 128 -2.84 3.24 3.78
C MET A 128 -3.69 2.14 4.45
N LEU A 129 -3.73 0.94 3.87
CA LEU A 129 -4.47 -0.21 4.41
C LEU A 129 -3.70 -0.95 5.52
N PHE A 130 -2.39 -0.87 5.53
CA PHE A 130 -1.50 -1.64 6.41
C PHE A 130 -1.82 -1.53 7.91
N PRO A 131 -2.12 -0.35 8.50
CA PRO A 131 -2.44 -0.24 9.93
C PRO A 131 -3.66 -1.08 10.33
N PHE A 132 -4.64 -1.20 9.45
CA PHE A 132 -5.86 -2.00 9.69
C PHE A 132 -5.58 -3.49 9.60
N VAL A 133 -4.79 -3.90 8.61
CA VAL A 133 -4.31 -5.29 8.48
C VAL A 133 -3.54 -5.72 9.72
N ARG A 134 -2.58 -4.89 10.17
CA ARG A 134 -1.77 -5.16 11.35
C ARG A 134 -2.64 -5.36 12.59
N ARG A 135 -3.65 -4.50 12.79
CA ARG A 135 -4.61 -4.63 13.89
C ARG A 135 -5.40 -5.94 13.81
N ILE A 136 -5.95 -6.27 12.62
CA ILE A 136 -6.75 -7.49 12.44
C ILE A 136 -5.92 -8.74 12.75
N LEU A 137 -4.70 -8.84 12.23
CA LEU A 137 -3.81 -9.99 12.47
C LEU A 137 -3.46 -10.11 13.96
N SER A 138 -3.20 -8.99 14.64
CA SER A 138 -2.93 -8.96 16.08
C SER A 138 -4.14 -9.43 16.89
N ASP A 139 -5.35 -8.96 16.54
CA ASP A 139 -6.59 -9.31 17.25
C ASP A 139 -6.92 -10.80 17.06
N VAL A 140 -6.88 -11.29 15.81
CA VAL A 140 -7.22 -12.70 15.49
C VAL A 140 -6.26 -13.69 16.15
N THR A 141 -4.96 -13.41 16.15
CA THR A 141 -3.99 -14.30 16.82
C THR A 141 -4.18 -14.33 18.32
N ARG A 142 -4.45 -13.17 18.94
CA ARG A 142 -4.79 -13.10 20.37
C ARG A 142 -6.07 -13.87 20.70
N ASP A 143 -7.12 -13.69 19.88
CA ASP A 143 -8.40 -14.40 20.08
C ASP A 143 -8.24 -15.92 19.84
N GLY A 144 -7.27 -16.32 19.01
CA GLY A 144 -6.84 -17.71 18.83
C GLY A 144 -6.05 -18.30 20.00
N GLY A 145 -5.77 -17.53 21.06
CA GLY A 145 -5.01 -17.98 22.23
C GLY A 145 -3.49 -17.92 22.09
N PHE A 146 -2.99 -17.21 21.06
CA PHE A 146 -1.56 -16.96 20.87
C PHE A 146 -1.17 -15.55 21.32
N PRO A 147 0.13 -15.26 21.53
CA PRO A 147 0.57 -13.89 21.67
C PRO A 147 0.16 -13.04 20.45
N PRO A 148 -0.27 -11.76 20.68
CA PRO A 148 -0.66 -10.89 19.58
C PRO A 148 0.45 -10.77 18.53
N PHE A 149 0.17 -11.13 17.29
CA PHE A 149 1.13 -11.00 16.20
C PHE A 149 1.11 -9.58 15.65
N ASN A 150 2.20 -8.85 15.91
CA ASN A 150 2.39 -7.50 15.38
C ASN A 150 3.26 -7.55 14.13
N LEU A 151 2.61 -7.51 12.97
CA LEU A 151 3.28 -7.51 11.68
C LEU A 151 4.24 -6.30 11.57
N ASP A 152 5.50 -6.56 11.22
CA ASP A 152 6.48 -5.50 10.99
C ASP A 152 6.12 -4.64 9.76
N PRO A 153 6.56 -3.37 9.71
CA PRO A 153 6.36 -2.52 8.56
C PRO A 153 6.89 -3.15 7.27
N ILE A 154 6.04 -3.13 6.23
CA ILE A 154 6.39 -3.71 4.93
C ILE A 154 6.94 -2.62 4.00
N ASP A 155 8.08 -2.89 3.38
CA ASP A 155 8.57 -2.09 2.25
C ASP A 155 7.83 -2.46 0.96
N PHE A 156 6.72 -1.77 0.70
CA PHE A 156 5.92 -1.99 -0.49
C PHE A 156 6.65 -1.63 -1.79
N VAL A 157 7.65 -0.76 -1.73
CA VAL A 157 8.50 -0.46 -2.91
C VAL A 157 9.37 -1.66 -3.25
N ALA A 158 10.03 -2.24 -2.25
CA ALA A 158 10.82 -3.46 -2.44
C ALA A 158 9.94 -4.63 -2.91
N LEU A 159 8.77 -4.81 -2.31
CA LEU A 159 7.81 -5.84 -2.70
C LEU A 159 7.37 -5.69 -4.17
N TYR A 160 7.02 -4.47 -4.59
CA TYR A 160 6.66 -4.17 -5.97
C TYR A 160 7.79 -4.48 -6.96
N ARG A 161 9.03 -4.08 -6.64
CA ARG A 161 10.20 -4.36 -7.48
C ARG A 161 10.49 -5.85 -7.61
N GLN A 162 10.38 -6.61 -6.52
CA GLN A 162 10.57 -8.07 -6.53
C GLN A 162 9.51 -8.75 -7.40
N GLU A 163 8.25 -8.33 -7.29
CA GLU A 163 7.17 -8.90 -8.09
C GLU A 163 7.33 -8.56 -9.59
N ALA A 164 7.74 -7.35 -9.92
CA ALA A 164 8.04 -6.94 -11.29
C ALA A 164 9.20 -7.76 -11.89
N ALA A 165 10.27 -7.98 -11.13
CA ALA A 165 11.40 -8.79 -11.55
C ALA A 165 10.99 -10.27 -11.77
N ARG A 166 10.17 -10.84 -10.90
CA ARG A 166 9.65 -12.20 -11.02
C ARG A 166 8.79 -12.36 -12.28
N ARG A 167 7.91 -11.39 -12.57
CA ARG A 167 7.08 -11.40 -13.80
C ARG A 167 7.92 -11.29 -15.06
N ALA A 168 8.98 -10.48 -15.05
CA ALA A 168 9.90 -10.38 -16.19
C ALA A 168 10.62 -11.70 -16.46
N GLN A 169 11.05 -12.41 -15.43
CA GLN A 169 11.70 -13.73 -15.55
C GLN A 169 10.73 -14.80 -16.05
N SER A 170 9.51 -14.87 -15.50
CA SER A 170 8.49 -15.84 -15.94
C SER A 170 7.96 -15.57 -17.37
N GLY A 171 7.98 -14.32 -17.83
CA GLY A 171 7.67 -13.95 -19.22
C GLY A 171 8.74 -14.35 -20.23
N ALA A 172 10.01 -14.41 -19.80
CA ALA A 172 11.13 -14.85 -20.63
C ALA A 172 11.20 -16.38 -20.81
N GLU A 173 10.55 -17.16 -19.93
CA GLU A 173 10.56 -18.64 -19.95
C GLU A 173 9.45 -19.28 -20.80
N ARG A 174 8.62 -18.50 -21.51
CA ARG A 174 7.69 -19.09 -22.49
C ARG A 174 8.47 -19.55 -23.73
N PRO A 175 8.53 -20.88 -24.01
CA PRO A 175 9.17 -21.37 -25.23
C PRO A 175 8.41 -20.82 -26.45
N GLN A 176 9.11 -20.11 -27.30
CA GLN A 176 8.61 -19.78 -28.64
C GLN A 176 8.32 -21.09 -29.37
N GLY A 177 7.10 -21.18 -29.92
CA GLY A 177 6.49 -22.34 -30.47
C GLY A 177 7.38 -23.22 -31.36
N GLN A 178 7.23 -24.52 -31.18
CA GLN A 178 7.59 -25.50 -32.20
C GLN A 178 6.70 -25.28 -33.43
N PRO A 179 7.26 -25.19 -34.64
CA PRO A 179 6.47 -25.22 -35.84
C PRO A 179 5.94 -26.63 -36.03
N LEU A 180 4.64 -26.77 -36.22
CA LEU A 180 3.97 -28.00 -36.65
C LEU A 180 4.49 -28.37 -38.03
N SER A 181 5.12 -29.57 -38.09
CA SER A 181 5.39 -30.29 -39.33
C SER A 181 4.20 -31.13 -39.71
#